data_08a584b97e233744a45f46ca7471cf7c
#
_entry.id   08a584b97e233744a45f46ca7471cf7c
#
_cell.length_a   1.000
_cell.length_b   1.000
_cell.length_c   1.000
_cell.angle_alpha   90.00
_cell.angle_beta   90.00
_cell.angle_gamma   90.00
#
_symmetry.space_group_name_H-M   'P 1'
#
loop_
_entity.id
_entity.type
_entity.pdbx_description
1 polymer ?
#
loop_
_entity_poly.entity_id
_entity_poly.type
_entity_poly.pdbx_seq_one_letter_code
_entity_poly.pdbx_strand_id
1 'polypeptide(L)'
;DLQAVYYNDSRSMPLGKTLGGGESYFKWADCDACFYNGEAVLTEKLAPLDWKLPSPNDWSRLKEYVGENASALKKADAWSSDVYSATNETGFGIQPRGLLLERENKTTLVNANSSTAYWVYNSTQKQLDTVVMFTNGNNDIALKNAVKPEGKDYYNAFSVRCIKE
;
A
#
# COMPACT_ATOMS: atom_id res chain seq x y z
N ASP A 1 4.48 6.84 4.47
CA ASP A 1 4.54 5.87 3.37
C ASP A 1 5.93 5.89 2.74
N LEU A 2 6.39 4.73 2.27
CA LEU A 2 7.69 4.60 1.62
C LEU A 2 7.70 5.37 0.29
N GLN A 3 8.76 6.14 0.06
CA GLN A 3 9.00 6.86 -1.20
C GLN A 3 10.40 6.53 -1.77
N ALA A 4 10.88 5.32 -1.49
CA ALA A 4 12.17 4.89 -1.95
C ALA A 4 12.18 4.66 -3.46
N VAL A 5 13.23 5.13 -4.11
CA VAL A 5 13.54 4.89 -5.53
C VAL A 5 14.81 4.03 -5.69
N TYR A 6 15.39 3.65 -4.57
CA TYR A 6 16.53 2.73 -4.46
C TYR A 6 16.20 1.61 -3.49
N TYR A 7 16.73 0.44 -3.76
CA TYR A 7 16.72 -0.66 -2.80
C TYR A 7 17.70 -0.40 -1.65
N ASN A 8 17.58 -1.14 -0.56
CA ASN A 8 18.47 -1.03 0.60
C ASN A 8 19.94 -1.41 0.29
N ASP A 9 20.20 -2.06 -0.83
CA ASP A 9 21.53 -2.35 -1.37
C ASP A 9 22.05 -1.25 -2.32
N SER A 10 21.40 -0.08 -2.33
CA SER A 10 21.70 1.07 -3.20
C SER A 10 21.49 0.87 -4.70
N ARG A 11 20.96 -0.25 -5.12
CA ARG A 11 20.58 -0.51 -6.50
C ARG A 11 19.39 0.35 -6.89
N SER A 12 19.46 1.06 -8.02
CA SER A 12 18.35 1.85 -8.53
C SER A 12 17.17 0.97 -8.90
N MET A 13 15.98 1.39 -8.49
CA MET A 13 14.73 0.71 -8.84
C MET A 13 14.19 1.29 -10.15
N PRO A 14 13.77 0.47 -11.12
CA PRO A 14 13.20 0.98 -12.37
C PRO A 14 11.90 1.73 -12.15
N LEU A 15 11.72 2.85 -12.86
CA LEU A 15 10.42 3.50 -12.98
C LEU A 15 9.55 2.66 -13.92
N GLY A 16 8.43 2.15 -13.40
CA GLY A 16 7.54 1.27 -14.16
C GLY A 16 6.77 2.01 -15.24
N LYS A 17 6.58 1.33 -16.37
CA LYS A 17 5.69 1.75 -17.45
C LYS A 17 4.39 0.94 -17.45
N THR A 18 4.50 -0.34 -17.13
CA THR A 18 3.40 -1.28 -16.96
C THR A 18 3.56 -2.02 -15.64
N LEU A 19 2.47 -2.43 -15.01
CA LEU A 19 2.51 -3.09 -13.69
C LEU A 19 3.14 -4.49 -13.74
N GLY A 20 3.14 -5.15 -14.89
CA GLY A 20 3.76 -6.46 -15.12
C GLY A 20 5.17 -6.41 -15.72
N GLY A 21 5.83 -5.27 -15.73
CA GLY A 21 7.10 -5.06 -16.45
C GLY A 21 8.39 -5.34 -15.67
N GLY A 22 8.38 -6.22 -14.68
CA GLY A 22 9.51 -6.50 -13.79
C GLY A 22 9.48 -5.64 -12.52
N GLU A 23 10.51 -5.78 -11.68
CA GLU A 23 10.63 -5.01 -10.42
C GLU A 23 10.52 -3.50 -10.69
N SER A 24 9.48 -2.84 -10.15
CA SER A 24 9.21 -1.45 -10.51
C SER A 24 8.54 -0.67 -9.39
N TYR A 25 8.83 0.64 -9.36
CA TYR A 25 8.02 1.60 -8.64
C TYR A 25 7.31 2.55 -9.61
N PHE A 26 6.23 3.16 -9.15
CA PHE A 26 5.45 4.12 -9.90
C PHE A 26 5.29 5.38 -9.04
N LYS A 27 5.67 6.53 -9.57
CA LYS A 27 5.49 7.81 -8.90
C LYS A 27 4.31 8.55 -9.55
N TRP A 28 3.36 8.97 -8.73
CA TRP A 28 2.22 9.75 -9.18
C TRP A 28 2.28 11.14 -8.57
N ALA A 29 2.51 12.14 -9.41
CA ALA A 29 2.81 13.50 -8.98
C ALA A 29 1.63 14.16 -8.23
N ASP A 30 0.40 13.92 -8.70
CA ASP A 30 -0.80 14.57 -8.17
C ASP A 30 -1.12 14.19 -6.71
N CYS A 31 -0.63 13.05 -6.23
CA CYS A 31 -0.86 12.62 -4.85
C CYS A 31 0.44 12.42 -4.05
N ASP A 32 1.58 12.81 -4.61
CA ASP A 32 2.91 12.62 -4.00
C ASP A 32 3.07 11.20 -3.43
N ALA A 33 2.73 10.21 -4.24
CA ALA A 33 2.72 8.81 -3.84
C ALA A 33 3.68 7.98 -4.68
N CYS A 34 4.33 7.03 -4.02
CA CYS A 34 5.03 5.93 -4.67
C CYS A 34 4.25 4.63 -4.45
N PHE A 35 4.08 3.90 -5.53
CA PHE A 35 3.46 2.58 -5.56
C PHE A 35 4.50 1.57 -6.03
N TYR A 36 4.44 0.37 -5.53
CA TYR A 36 5.39 -0.69 -5.84
C TYR A 36 4.62 -1.90 -6.34
N ASN A 37 5.07 -2.49 -7.44
CA ASN A 37 4.48 -3.73 -7.90
C ASN A 37 4.95 -4.92 -7.04
N GLY A 38 4.26 -6.05 -7.19
CA GLY A 38 4.53 -7.23 -6.38
C GLY A 38 5.96 -7.76 -6.57
N GLU A 39 6.54 -7.65 -7.75
CA GLU A 39 7.91 -8.10 -8.03
C GLU A 39 8.94 -7.30 -7.24
N ALA A 40 8.79 -5.97 -7.17
CA ALA A 40 9.64 -5.13 -6.33
C ALA A 40 9.53 -5.49 -4.84
N VAL A 41 8.33 -5.79 -4.36
CA VAL A 41 8.10 -6.19 -2.96
C VAL A 41 8.76 -7.53 -2.64
N LEU A 42 8.65 -8.51 -3.55
CA LEU A 42 9.22 -9.85 -3.39
C LEU A 42 10.77 -9.88 -3.36
N THR A 43 11.42 -8.78 -3.74
CA THR A 43 12.88 -8.68 -3.56
C THR A 43 13.30 -8.64 -2.09
N GLU A 44 12.38 -8.30 -1.17
CA GLU A 44 12.64 -8.06 0.26
C GLU A 44 13.63 -6.90 0.53
N LYS A 45 13.93 -6.09 -0.50
CA LYS A 45 14.95 -5.02 -0.44
C LYS A 45 14.37 -3.62 -0.38
N LEU A 46 13.05 -3.49 -0.31
CA LEU A 46 12.38 -2.19 -0.23
C LEU A 46 12.51 -1.52 1.14
N ALA A 47 12.48 -2.32 2.21
CA ALA A 47 12.59 -1.77 3.54
C ALA A 47 14.02 -1.28 3.83
N PRO A 48 14.17 -0.11 4.49
CA PRO A 48 15.48 0.31 4.97
C PRO A 48 16.10 -0.72 5.94
N LEU A 49 17.40 -0.58 6.22
CA LEU A 49 18.06 -1.42 7.22
C LEU A 49 17.35 -1.27 8.58
N ASP A 50 17.19 -2.36 9.30
CA ASP A 50 16.47 -2.46 10.58
C ASP A 50 14.94 -2.21 10.47
N TRP A 51 14.41 -2.26 9.24
CA TRP A 51 12.98 -2.16 8.96
C TRP A 51 12.52 -3.34 8.12
N LYS A 52 11.25 -3.68 8.21
CA LYS A 52 10.62 -4.74 7.40
C LYS A 52 9.29 -4.31 6.83
N LEU A 53 8.81 -5.06 5.84
CA LEU A 53 7.43 -4.96 5.39
C LEU A 53 6.50 -5.62 6.42
N PRO A 54 5.34 -5.01 6.72
CA PRO A 54 4.40 -5.57 7.68
C PRO A 54 3.83 -6.90 7.20
N SER A 55 3.80 -7.85 8.12
CA SER A 55 3.11 -9.13 7.95
C SER A 55 1.61 -9.01 8.25
N PRO A 56 0.81 -10.04 7.92
CA PRO A 56 -0.59 -10.09 8.34
C PRO A 56 -0.76 -9.94 9.86
N ASN A 57 0.15 -10.52 10.64
CA ASN A 57 0.12 -10.42 12.10
C ASN A 57 0.39 -8.99 12.60
N ASP A 58 1.30 -8.26 11.95
CA ASP A 58 1.58 -6.87 12.33
C ASP A 58 0.35 -5.98 12.11
N TRP A 59 -0.35 -6.17 11.00
CA TRP A 59 -1.61 -5.46 10.74
C TRP A 59 -2.74 -5.88 11.68
N SER A 60 -2.83 -7.16 12.03
CA SER A 60 -3.82 -7.65 13.01
C SER A 60 -3.60 -7.04 14.39
N ARG A 61 -2.35 -6.96 14.84
CA ARG A 61 -2.00 -6.29 16.11
C ARG A 61 -2.32 -4.80 16.10
N LEU A 62 -2.06 -4.10 14.97
CA LEU A 62 -2.43 -2.70 14.84
C LEU A 62 -3.95 -2.52 14.89
N LYS A 63 -4.71 -3.39 14.20
CA LYS A 63 -6.16 -3.41 14.21
C LYS A 63 -6.71 -3.59 15.63
N GLU A 64 -6.17 -4.56 16.36
CA GLU A 64 -6.53 -4.81 17.77
C GLU A 64 -6.21 -3.59 18.66
N TYR A 65 -5.04 -3.00 18.49
CA TYR A 65 -4.60 -1.83 19.27
C TYR A 65 -5.55 -0.64 19.14
N VAL A 66 -6.07 -0.38 17.95
CA VAL A 66 -7.02 0.72 17.71
C VAL A 66 -8.49 0.32 17.87
N GLY A 67 -8.78 -0.89 18.39
CA GLY A 67 -10.15 -1.37 18.58
C GLY A 67 -10.94 -1.45 17.29
N GLU A 68 -10.29 -1.87 16.20
CA GLU A 68 -10.86 -1.96 14.84
C GLU A 68 -11.29 -0.60 14.23
N ASN A 69 -10.84 0.51 14.83
CA ASN A 69 -11.23 1.86 14.45
C ASN A 69 -10.22 2.47 13.46
N ALA A 70 -10.49 2.38 12.16
CA ALA A 70 -9.65 2.95 11.11
C ALA A 70 -9.54 4.48 11.17
N SER A 71 -10.51 5.19 11.75
CA SER A 71 -10.47 6.65 11.92
C SER A 71 -9.25 7.10 12.72
N ALA A 72 -8.85 6.32 13.72
CA ALA A 72 -7.68 6.61 14.56
C ALA A 72 -6.36 6.58 13.79
N LEU A 73 -6.31 5.89 12.66
CA LEU A 73 -5.15 5.75 11.78
C LEU A 73 -5.16 6.73 10.60
N LYS A 74 -6.32 7.19 10.17
CA LYS A 74 -6.50 8.07 9.01
C LYS A 74 -6.09 9.49 9.33
N LYS A 75 -5.30 10.11 8.45
CA LYS A 75 -4.91 11.52 8.59
C LYS A 75 -6.15 12.41 8.55
N ALA A 76 -6.32 13.24 9.58
CA ALA A 76 -7.38 14.24 9.61
C ALA A 76 -7.32 15.14 8.36
N ASP A 77 -8.46 15.57 7.87
CA ASP A 77 -8.64 16.48 6.73
C ASP A 77 -8.10 15.98 5.37
N ALA A 78 -7.60 14.75 5.31
CA ALA A 78 -7.11 14.17 4.04
C ALA A 78 -8.18 13.35 3.30
N TRP A 79 -9.24 12.93 3.98
CA TRP A 79 -10.28 12.07 3.47
C TRP A 79 -11.52 12.88 3.11
N SER A 80 -11.90 12.90 1.85
CA SER A 80 -13.08 13.65 1.39
C SER A 80 -14.36 13.00 1.94
N SER A 81 -15.19 13.80 2.63
CA SER A 81 -16.53 13.39 3.07
C SER A 81 -16.57 12.08 3.88
N ASP A 82 -15.56 11.81 4.71
CA ASP A 82 -15.56 10.62 5.55
C ASP A 82 -16.58 10.76 6.66
N VAL A 83 -17.63 9.93 6.60
CA VAL A 83 -18.71 9.88 7.60
C VAL A 83 -18.17 9.56 9.01
N TYR A 84 -17.05 8.86 9.08
CA TYR A 84 -16.42 8.45 10.35
C TYR A 84 -15.34 9.40 10.85
N SER A 85 -15.18 10.58 10.26
CA SER A 85 -14.27 11.64 10.73
C SER A 85 -12.88 11.13 11.10
N ALA A 86 -11.97 11.13 10.16
CA ALA A 86 -10.57 10.76 10.41
C ALA A 86 -9.99 11.59 11.56
N THR A 87 -9.56 10.96 12.65
CA THR A 87 -9.08 11.63 13.86
C THR A 87 -7.57 11.66 13.97
N ASN A 88 -6.90 10.68 13.39
CA ASN A 88 -5.44 10.50 13.47
C ASN A 88 -4.90 10.45 14.92
N GLU A 89 -5.67 9.95 15.86
CA GLU A 89 -5.32 9.90 17.30
C GLU A 89 -3.98 9.18 17.53
N THR A 90 -3.64 8.21 16.70
CA THR A 90 -2.38 7.47 16.82
C THR A 90 -1.18 8.19 16.18
N GLY A 91 -1.39 9.26 15.42
CA GLY A 91 -0.35 9.88 14.61
C GLY A 91 0.09 9.04 13.39
N PHE A 92 -0.60 7.94 13.10
CA PHE A 92 -0.23 7.03 12.00
C PHE A 92 -0.36 7.69 10.63
N GLY A 93 -1.35 8.54 10.42
CA GLY A 93 -1.43 9.49 9.32
C GLY A 93 -1.66 8.88 7.93
N ILE A 94 -2.54 7.88 7.80
CA ILE A 94 -2.90 7.28 6.51
C ILE A 94 -3.60 8.32 5.64
N GLN A 95 -3.10 8.47 4.40
CA GLN A 95 -3.70 9.35 3.39
C GLN A 95 -4.32 8.52 2.25
N PRO A 96 -5.41 8.99 1.64
CA PRO A 96 -6.09 8.31 0.54
C PRO A 96 -5.35 8.52 -0.80
N ARG A 97 -4.27 7.79 -1.00
CA ARG A 97 -3.36 7.92 -2.15
C ARG A 97 -3.91 7.31 -3.45
N GLY A 98 -5.02 6.58 -3.39
CA GLY A 98 -5.55 5.85 -4.52
C GLY A 98 -4.92 4.46 -4.69
N LEU A 99 -5.24 3.85 -5.82
CA LEU A 99 -4.77 2.54 -6.24
C LEU A 99 -4.32 2.62 -7.70
N LEU A 100 -3.24 1.94 -8.07
CA LEU A 100 -2.87 1.79 -9.46
C LEU A 100 -3.45 0.50 -10.05
N LEU A 101 -4.18 0.65 -11.12
CA LEU A 101 -4.72 -0.46 -11.92
C LEU A 101 -4.17 -0.40 -13.34
N GLU A 102 -3.92 -1.56 -13.92
CA GLU A 102 -3.60 -1.69 -15.33
C GLU A 102 -4.75 -2.33 -16.09
N ARG A 103 -5.16 -1.70 -17.18
CA ARG A 103 -6.11 -2.22 -18.16
C ARG A 103 -5.57 -1.94 -19.55
N GLU A 104 -5.55 -2.98 -20.41
CA GLU A 104 -5.15 -2.81 -21.81
C GLU A 104 -3.78 -2.12 -21.96
N ASN A 105 -2.81 -2.50 -21.12
CA ASN A 105 -1.46 -1.92 -21.05
C ASN A 105 -1.43 -0.41 -20.66
N LYS A 106 -2.51 0.09 -20.07
CA LYS A 106 -2.58 1.45 -19.55
C LYS A 106 -2.69 1.43 -18.03
N THR A 107 -1.70 2.00 -17.36
CA THR A 107 -1.73 2.22 -15.91
C THR A 107 -2.55 3.47 -15.59
N THR A 108 -3.47 3.35 -14.65
CA THR A 108 -4.38 4.43 -14.26
C THR A 108 -4.47 4.49 -12.73
N LEU A 109 -4.39 5.71 -12.18
CA LEU A 109 -4.72 5.95 -10.78
C LEU A 109 -6.24 6.01 -10.62
N VAL A 110 -6.76 5.22 -9.71
CA VAL A 110 -8.19 5.20 -9.37
C VAL A 110 -8.40 5.47 -7.89
N ASN A 111 -9.57 5.98 -7.54
CA ASN A 111 -9.99 6.24 -6.15
C ASN A 111 -9.01 7.14 -5.36
N ALA A 112 -8.30 8.04 -6.04
CA ALA A 112 -7.57 9.11 -5.37
C ALA A 112 -8.52 9.90 -4.45
N ASN A 113 -8.03 10.31 -3.27
CA ASN A 113 -8.78 11.00 -2.22
C ASN A 113 -9.90 10.16 -1.52
N SER A 114 -10.09 8.91 -1.91
CA SER A 114 -11.14 8.06 -1.32
C SER A 114 -10.66 6.68 -0.85
N SER A 115 -9.52 6.21 -1.33
CA SER A 115 -8.98 4.91 -0.94
C SER A 115 -7.46 4.91 -0.91
N THR A 116 -6.89 3.97 -0.18
CA THR A 116 -5.49 3.59 -0.27
C THR A 116 -5.34 2.13 0.14
N ALA A 117 -4.31 1.47 -0.37
CA ALA A 117 -3.96 0.13 0.07
C ALA A 117 -2.45 -0.03 0.23
N TYR A 118 -2.07 -0.90 1.15
CA TYR A 118 -0.69 -1.23 1.46
C TYR A 118 -0.45 -2.72 1.26
N TRP A 119 0.69 -3.06 0.70
CA TRP A 119 1.14 -4.44 0.63
C TRP A 119 1.29 -5.05 2.02
N VAL A 120 0.86 -6.29 2.14
CA VAL A 120 1.07 -7.15 3.32
C VAL A 120 1.93 -8.31 2.88
N TYR A 121 3.09 -8.48 3.50
CA TYR A 121 4.06 -9.47 3.08
C TYR A 121 4.29 -10.52 4.16
N ASN A 122 4.04 -11.77 3.81
CA ASN A 122 4.37 -12.91 4.66
C ASN A 122 5.77 -13.44 4.30
N SER A 123 6.80 -12.98 5.01
CA SER A 123 8.19 -13.36 4.76
C SER A 123 8.47 -14.85 5.00
N THR A 124 7.74 -15.49 5.91
CA THR A 124 7.89 -16.91 6.21
C THR A 124 7.42 -17.80 5.05
N GLN A 125 6.29 -17.42 4.46
CA GLN A 125 5.70 -18.17 3.33
C GLN A 125 6.10 -17.59 1.97
N LYS A 126 6.84 -16.49 1.94
CA LYS A 126 7.16 -15.73 0.72
C LYS A 126 5.91 -15.37 -0.09
N GLN A 127 4.82 -15.04 0.62
CA GLN A 127 3.51 -14.84 0.05
C GLN A 127 3.13 -13.36 0.03
N LEU A 128 2.68 -12.91 -1.14
CA LEU A 128 2.27 -11.54 -1.43
C LEU A 128 0.93 -11.54 -2.17
N ASP A 129 -0.11 -11.98 -1.50
CA ASP A 129 -1.46 -12.07 -2.04
C ASP A 129 -2.47 -11.19 -1.30
N THR A 130 -2.00 -10.45 -0.32
CA THR A 130 -2.84 -9.68 0.58
C THR A 130 -2.44 -8.21 0.58
N VAL A 131 -3.43 -7.34 0.68
CA VAL A 131 -3.29 -5.91 0.96
C VAL A 131 -4.19 -5.54 2.13
N VAL A 132 -3.79 -4.54 2.90
CA VAL A 132 -4.71 -3.84 3.81
C VAL A 132 -5.27 -2.63 3.11
N MET A 133 -6.58 -2.47 3.14
CA MET A 133 -7.29 -1.41 2.43
C MET A 133 -8.02 -0.50 3.41
N PHE A 134 -7.91 0.80 3.14
CA PHE A 134 -8.66 1.86 3.80
C PHE A 134 -9.49 2.59 2.76
N THR A 135 -10.76 2.81 3.06
CA THR A 135 -11.69 3.50 2.16
C THR A 135 -12.45 4.59 2.89
N ASN A 136 -12.86 5.59 2.11
CA ASN A 136 -13.76 6.62 2.59
C ASN A 136 -15.13 6.00 2.97
N GLY A 137 -15.80 6.53 3.99
CA GLY A 137 -17.09 6.00 4.43
C GLY A 137 -17.02 4.62 5.10
N ASN A 138 -15.83 4.09 5.39
CA ASN A 138 -15.65 2.83 6.10
C ASN A 138 -14.65 2.98 7.24
N ASN A 139 -15.01 2.51 8.41
CA ASN A 139 -14.15 2.52 9.60
C ASN A 139 -13.46 1.19 9.86
N ASP A 140 -13.52 0.26 8.92
CA ASP A 140 -12.88 -1.04 9.03
C ASP A 140 -11.44 -1.03 8.51
N ILE A 141 -10.60 -1.85 9.11
CA ILE A 141 -9.25 -2.16 8.64
C ILE A 141 -9.33 -3.50 7.92
N ALA A 142 -9.57 -3.45 6.62
CA ALA A 142 -9.89 -4.63 5.84
C ALA A 142 -8.64 -5.25 5.18
N LEU A 143 -8.31 -6.47 5.58
CA LEU A 143 -7.40 -7.32 4.81
C LEU A 143 -8.14 -7.87 3.59
N LYS A 144 -7.63 -7.62 2.40
CA LYS A 144 -8.20 -8.04 1.12
C LYS A 144 -7.20 -8.86 0.35
N ASN A 145 -7.68 -9.81 -0.44
CA ASN A 145 -6.79 -10.46 -1.40
C ASN A 145 -6.37 -9.45 -2.45
N ALA A 146 -5.08 -9.38 -2.71
CA ALA A 146 -4.51 -8.69 -3.87
C ALA A 146 -4.80 -9.55 -5.11
N VAL A 147 -6.05 -9.55 -5.57
CA VAL A 147 -6.54 -10.51 -6.56
C VAL A 147 -5.96 -10.20 -7.93
N LYS A 148 -5.37 -11.22 -8.57
CA LYS A 148 -5.45 -11.33 -10.03
C LYS A 148 -6.93 -11.63 -10.38
N PRO A 149 -7.66 -10.74 -11.04
CA PRO A 149 -8.95 -11.12 -11.61
C PRO A 149 -8.70 -12.23 -12.62
N GLU A 150 -9.45 -13.31 -12.54
CA GLU A 150 -9.31 -14.46 -13.44
C GLU A 150 -9.28 -13.99 -14.90
N GLY A 151 -8.23 -14.38 -15.62
CA GLY A 151 -8.12 -14.25 -17.07
C GLY A 151 -7.57 -12.94 -17.63
N LYS A 152 -7.07 -12.00 -16.80
CA LYS A 152 -6.37 -10.80 -17.29
C LYS A 152 -5.17 -10.48 -16.39
N ASP A 153 -4.05 -10.16 -17.02
CA ASP A 153 -2.78 -9.82 -16.34
C ASP A 153 -2.85 -8.41 -15.71
N TYR A 154 -3.70 -8.26 -14.70
CA TYR A 154 -3.70 -7.02 -13.90
C TYR A 154 -2.74 -7.20 -12.73
N TYR A 155 -1.57 -6.65 -12.87
CA TYR A 155 -0.69 -6.44 -11.73
C TYR A 155 -1.07 -5.11 -11.10
N ASN A 156 -1.51 -5.15 -9.86
CA ASN A 156 -1.72 -3.94 -9.08
C ASN A 156 -0.39 -3.50 -8.47
N ALA A 157 -0.20 -2.21 -8.33
CA ALA A 157 0.83 -1.65 -7.49
C ALA A 157 0.18 -0.91 -6.32
N PHE A 158 0.72 -1.12 -5.13
CA PHE A 158 0.21 -0.52 -3.90
C PHE A 158 1.32 0.18 -3.14
N SER A 159 0.92 1.05 -2.23
CA SER A 159 1.84 1.68 -1.30
C SER A 159 2.51 0.65 -0.38
N VAL A 160 3.65 1.02 0.17
CA VAL A 160 4.35 0.25 1.19
C VAL A 160 4.52 1.13 2.42
N ARG A 161 4.36 0.53 3.58
CA ARG A 161 4.66 1.15 4.86
C ARG A 161 5.49 0.18 5.68
N CYS A 162 6.73 0.54 5.93
CA CYS A 162 7.64 -0.31 6.70
C CYS A 162 7.42 -0.12 8.20
N ILE A 163 7.75 -1.13 8.97
CA ILE A 163 7.80 -1.11 10.44
C ILE A 163 9.23 -1.40 10.90
N LYS A 164 9.62 -0.83 12.02
CA LYS A 164 10.92 -1.08 12.63
C LYS A 164 10.92 -2.47 13.27
N GLU A 165 12.00 -3.22 13.08
CA GLU A 165 12.21 -4.52 13.72
C GLU A 165 12.46 -4.41 15.22
#